data_474ee1d05297fc4296c6092fdfff0344
#
_entry.id   474ee1d05297fc4296c6092fdfff0344
#
_cell.length_a   1.000
_cell.length_b   1.000
_cell.length_c   1.000
_cell.angle_alpha   90.00
_cell.angle_beta   90.00
_cell.angle_gamma   90.00
#
_symmetry.space_group_name_H-M   'P 1'
#
loop_
_entity.id
_entity.type
_entity.pdbx_description
1 polymer ?
#
loop_
_entity_poly.entity_id
_entity_poly.type
_entity_poly.pdbx_seq_one_letter_code
_entity_poly.pdbx_strand_id
1 'polypeptide(L)'
;MSKIVTVGVVLAAALTLVGCEKVENAGRKAARKAGSLVGRGSTEFFSGVGEGIRTVSDGNVPDVLTAIATRKSIRKFDPLRTVEDEKVEKILKAAMCAPSAMDKRPWEFVVVKDKAQLQKLGERLPYSRVANGAQLAIVVCGSLDNGLPGRGKEYWIHDCSAASMNILLAAHGLGLGAVWTGVFPGEERIAAVREILAIPDGYAPLNVIPIGYPAEDPAVKDKWNPAKIHADRW
;
A
#
# COMPACT_ATOMS: atom_id res chain seq x y z
N MET A 1 13.16 70.17 -16.02
CA MET A 1 12.78 68.82 -16.57
C MET A 1 13.01 67.67 -15.64
N SER A 2 12.86 67.83 -14.31
CA SER A 2 13.24 66.76 -13.35
C SER A 2 12.10 66.27 -12.42
N LYS A 3 10.89 66.75 -12.54
CA LYS A 3 9.76 66.38 -11.66
C LYS A 3 8.74 65.37 -12.28
N ILE A 4 8.80 65.22 -13.60
CA ILE A 4 7.80 64.37 -14.31
C ILE A 4 8.23 62.87 -14.37
N VAL A 5 9.55 62.60 -14.33
CA VAL A 5 10.07 61.20 -14.40
C VAL A 5 9.84 60.42 -13.10
N THR A 6 9.84 61.12 -11.96
CA THR A 6 9.71 60.44 -10.64
C THR A 6 8.26 59.98 -10.34
N VAL A 7 7.26 60.67 -10.88
CA VAL A 7 5.84 60.30 -10.67
C VAL A 7 5.46 59.06 -11.51
N GLY A 8 6.03 58.92 -12.70
CA GLY A 8 5.74 57.78 -13.58
C GLY A 8 6.27 56.44 -13.04
N VAL A 9 7.46 56.47 -12.43
CA VAL A 9 8.07 55.25 -11.87
C VAL A 9 7.34 54.76 -10.61
N VAL A 10 6.87 55.67 -9.77
CA VAL A 10 6.11 55.33 -8.55
C VAL A 10 4.73 54.75 -8.91
N LEU A 11 4.08 55.27 -9.98
CA LEU A 11 2.78 54.74 -10.41
C LEU A 11 2.90 53.37 -11.07
N ALA A 12 3.97 53.12 -11.82
CA ALA A 12 4.24 51.78 -12.42
C ALA A 12 4.55 50.72 -11.36
N ALA A 13 5.31 51.08 -10.32
CA ALA A 13 5.61 50.17 -9.21
C ALA A 13 4.38 49.89 -8.35
N ALA A 14 3.50 50.85 -8.14
CA ALA A 14 2.24 50.64 -7.41
C ALA A 14 1.25 49.77 -8.18
N LEU A 15 1.17 49.91 -9.50
CA LEU A 15 0.33 49.05 -10.34
C LEU A 15 0.81 47.61 -10.45
N THR A 16 2.13 47.38 -10.47
CA THR A 16 2.70 46.03 -10.45
C THR A 16 2.50 45.33 -9.09
N LEU A 17 2.63 46.06 -7.98
CA LEU A 17 2.40 45.50 -6.64
C LEU A 17 0.92 45.12 -6.41
N VAL A 18 -0.02 45.97 -6.84
CA VAL A 18 -1.47 45.69 -6.75
C VAL A 18 -1.86 44.52 -7.67
N GLY A 19 -1.23 44.39 -8.83
CA GLY A 19 -1.43 43.28 -9.76
C GLY A 19 -0.92 41.96 -9.17
N CYS A 20 0.27 41.92 -8.54
CA CYS A 20 0.81 40.78 -7.87
C CYS A 20 -0.04 40.32 -6.68
N GLU A 21 -0.50 41.26 -5.86
CA GLU A 21 -1.34 40.92 -4.69
C GLU A 21 -2.70 40.33 -5.08
N LYS A 22 -3.32 40.84 -6.16
CA LYS A 22 -4.56 40.26 -6.70
C LYS A 22 -4.36 38.87 -7.29
N VAL A 23 -3.25 38.61 -7.97
CA VAL A 23 -2.93 37.30 -8.54
C VAL A 23 -2.63 36.30 -7.41
N GLU A 24 -1.89 36.72 -6.39
CA GLU A 24 -1.57 35.87 -5.24
C GLU A 24 -2.82 35.53 -4.41
N ASN A 25 -3.71 36.49 -4.18
CA ASN A 25 -4.98 36.30 -3.51
C ASN A 25 -5.96 35.41 -4.32
N ALA A 26 -5.97 35.56 -5.65
CA ALA A 26 -6.74 34.66 -6.52
C ALA A 26 -6.18 33.24 -6.50
N GLY A 27 -4.86 33.05 -6.50
CA GLY A 27 -4.19 31.79 -6.36
C GLY A 27 -4.49 31.08 -5.01
N ARG A 28 -4.41 31.84 -3.90
CA ARG A 28 -4.75 31.34 -2.55
C ARG A 28 -6.24 30.96 -2.43
N LYS A 29 -7.14 31.70 -3.07
CA LYS A 29 -8.57 31.41 -3.08
C LYS A 29 -8.89 30.16 -3.92
N ALA A 30 -8.20 30.00 -5.05
CA ALA A 30 -8.29 28.80 -5.89
C ALA A 30 -7.73 27.56 -5.18
N ALA A 31 -6.58 27.69 -4.50
CA ALA A 31 -5.99 26.61 -3.71
C ALA A 31 -6.87 26.18 -2.52
N ARG A 32 -7.50 27.15 -1.83
CA ARG A 32 -8.49 26.84 -0.76
C ARG A 32 -9.74 26.14 -1.32
N LYS A 33 -10.22 26.56 -2.51
CA LYS A 33 -11.37 25.91 -3.16
C LYS A 33 -11.02 24.53 -3.67
N ALA A 34 -9.82 24.32 -4.21
CA ALA A 34 -9.31 23.00 -4.59
C ALA A 34 -9.12 22.08 -3.37
N GLY A 35 -8.56 22.59 -2.27
CA GLY A 35 -8.42 21.84 -1.02
C GLY A 35 -9.77 21.44 -0.41
N SER A 36 -10.80 22.30 -0.50
CA SER A 36 -12.15 21.95 -0.02
C SER A 36 -12.88 20.96 -0.95
N LEU A 37 -12.56 20.94 -2.23
CA LEU A 37 -13.08 19.97 -3.20
C LEU A 37 -12.42 18.59 -3.01
N VAL A 38 -11.10 18.56 -2.77
CA VAL A 38 -10.37 17.31 -2.48
C VAL A 38 -10.85 16.72 -1.14
N GLY A 39 -11.07 17.55 -0.12
CA GLY A 39 -11.60 17.10 1.17
C GLY A 39 -13.04 16.58 1.11
N ARG A 40 -13.88 17.10 0.23
CA ARG A 40 -15.25 16.59 0.01
C ARG A 40 -15.28 15.37 -0.92
N GLY A 41 -14.46 15.37 -1.96
CA GLY A 41 -14.38 14.25 -2.91
C GLY A 41 -13.83 12.97 -2.28
N SER A 42 -12.90 13.06 -1.32
CA SER A 42 -12.35 11.88 -0.63
C SER A 42 -13.39 11.19 0.27
N THR A 43 -14.26 11.94 0.92
CA THR A 43 -15.34 11.37 1.75
C THR A 43 -16.46 10.73 0.90
N GLU A 44 -16.79 11.28 -0.26
CA GLU A 44 -17.81 10.71 -1.15
C GLU A 44 -17.30 9.54 -1.99
N PHE A 45 -16.04 9.58 -2.42
CA PHE A 45 -15.42 8.47 -3.16
C PHE A 45 -15.40 7.17 -2.34
N PHE A 46 -15.17 7.27 -1.04
CA PHE A 46 -15.18 6.10 -0.14
C PHE A 46 -16.58 5.69 0.34
N SER A 47 -17.62 6.49 0.08
CA SER A 47 -18.99 6.13 0.45
C SER A 47 -19.55 4.93 -0.33
N GLY A 48 -19.03 4.66 -1.53
CA GLY A 48 -19.37 3.49 -2.35
C GLY A 48 -18.55 2.24 -2.07
N VAL A 49 -17.44 2.35 -1.34
CA VAL A 49 -16.50 1.24 -1.04
C VAL A 49 -16.73 0.68 0.37
N GLY A 50 -17.98 0.60 0.80
CA GLY A 50 -18.40 -0.04 2.05
C GLY A 50 -17.96 0.67 3.34
N GLU A 51 -18.81 0.65 4.35
CA GLU A 51 -18.63 1.29 5.67
C GLU A 51 -17.34 0.91 6.41
N GLY A 52 -16.69 -0.21 6.02
CA GLY A 52 -15.50 -0.73 6.69
C GLY A 52 -14.23 0.12 6.59
N ILE A 53 -14.12 1.03 5.60
CA ILE A 53 -12.94 1.92 5.46
C ILE A 53 -13.12 3.23 6.23
N ARG A 54 -14.37 3.64 6.52
CA ARG A 54 -14.66 4.85 7.29
C ARG A 54 -14.21 4.80 8.76
N THR A 55 -14.00 3.61 9.31
CA THR A 55 -13.67 3.43 10.73
C THR A 55 -12.17 3.33 11.03
N VAL A 56 -11.29 3.64 10.07
CA VAL A 56 -9.84 3.73 10.31
C VAL A 56 -9.45 5.07 10.98
N SER A 57 -10.42 5.88 11.40
CA SER A 57 -10.20 7.15 12.11
C SER A 57 -10.09 6.99 13.63
N ASP A 58 -9.48 5.92 14.11
CA ASP A 58 -9.03 5.84 15.50
C ASP A 58 -7.75 6.68 15.62
N GLY A 59 -7.87 8.00 15.63
CA GLY A 59 -6.91 9.05 16.01
C GLY A 59 -5.38 8.81 15.93
N ASN A 60 -4.93 7.64 15.52
CA ASN A 60 -3.54 7.19 15.58
C ASN A 60 -3.07 6.44 14.31
N VAL A 61 -3.84 6.49 13.22
CA VAL A 61 -3.39 5.91 11.94
C VAL A 61 -2.47 6.92 11.26
N PRO A 62 -1.23 6.56 10.92
CA PRO A 62 -0.33 7.47 10.21
C PRO A 62 -0.92 7.83 8.84
N ASP A 63 -0.69 9.08 8.39
CA ASP A 63 -1.02 9.44 7.02
C ASP A 63 -0.29 8.52 6.02
N VAL A 64 -0.76 8.50 4.78
CA VAL A 64 -0.26 7.54 3.78
C VAL A 64 1.24 7.66 3.53
N LEU A 65 1.81 8.87 3.49
CA LEU A 65 3.25 9.05 3.26
C LEU A 65 4.07 8.59 4.46
N THR A 66 3.61 8.89 5.66
CA THR A 66 4.21 8.39 6.91
C THR A 66 4.14 6.87 6.97
N ALA A 67 3.00 6.25 6.64
CA ALA A 67 2.88 4.79 6.62
C ALA A 67 3.86 4.15 5.61
N ILE A 68 3.99 4.71 4.42
CA ILE A 68 4.95 4.24 3.40
C ILE A 68 6.40 4.37 3.90
N ALA A 69 6.75 5.51 4.49
CA ALA A 69 8.11 5.80 4.94
C ALA A 69 8.51 4.93 6.16
N THR A 70 7.59 4.68 7.08
CA THR A 70 7.86 4.02 8.36
C THR A 70 7.60 2.52 8.35
N ARG A 71 6.86 1.99 7.36
CA ARG A 71 6.62 0.56 7.24
C ARG A 71 7.93 -0.24 7.18
N LYS A 72 8.01 -1.25 7.97
CA LYS A 72 9.16 -2.16 8.05
C LYS A 72 8.71 -3.62 8.07
N SER A 73 9.61 -4.53 7.71
CA SER A 73 9.36 -5.96 7.75
C SER A 73 9.54 -6.46 9.19
N ILE A 74 8.46 -6.97 9.77
CA ILE A 74 8.43 -7.54 11.12
C ILE A 74 8.48 -9.06 11.02
N ARG A 75 9.38 -9.68 11.77
CA ARG A 75 9.63 -11.13 11.74
C ARG A 75 9.47 -11.80 13.10
N LYS A 76 9.29 -11.00 14.18
CA LYS A 76 8.96 -11.50 15.50
C LYS A 76 7.61 -10.94 15.91
N PHE A 77 6.72 -11.82 16.33
CA PHE A 77 5.36 -11.49 16.71
C PHE A 77 5.10 -11.87 18.17
N ASP A 78 4.18 -11.12 18.79
CA ASP A 78 3.72 -11.44 20.13
C ASP A 78 2.80 -12.67 20.08
N PRO A 79 3.19 -13.78 20.71
CA PRO A 79 2.42 -15.03 20.63
C PRO A 79 1.11 -14.98 21.46
N LEU A 80 0.99 -14.02 22.37
CA LEU A 80 -0.15 -13.90 23.28
C LEU A 80 -1.29 -13.03 22.73
N ARG A 81 -1.02 -12.23 21.68
CA ARG A 81 -1.99 -11.32 21.10
C ARG A 81 -2.55 -11.88 19.80
N THR A 82 -3.85 -12.12 19.79
CA THR A 82 -4.57 -12.56 18.58
C THR A 82 -4.93 -11.35 17.72
N VAL A 83 -4.81 -11.47 16.40
CA VAL A 83 -5.26 -10.45 15.46
C VAL A 83 -6.78 -10.55 15.29
N GLU A 84 -7.47 -9.46 15.51
CA GLU A 84 -8.92 -9.35 15.43
C GLU A 84 -9.42 -9.55 13.99
N ASP A 85 -10.54 -10.23 13.83
CA ASP A 85 -11.13 -10.53 12.52
C ASP A 85 -11.47 -9.27 11.73
N GLU A 86 -11.90 -8.20 12.41
CA GLU A 86 -12.14 -6.90 11.79
C GLU A 86 -10.89 -6.30 11.15
N LYS A 87 -9.72 -6.48 11.77
CA LYS A 87 -8.46 -6.03 11.18
C LYS A 87 -8.09 -6.84 9.96
N VAL A 88 -8.31 -8.15 10.00
CA VAL A 88 -8.09 -9.03 8.84
C VAL A 88 -8.97 -8.61 7.67
N GLU A 89 -10.26 -8.34 7.93
CA GLU A 89 -11.19 -7.85 6.91
C GLU A 89 -10.76 -6.51 6.32
N LYS A 90 -10.33 -5.55 7.16
CA LYS A 90 -9.80 -4.25 6.70
C LYS A 90 -8.58 -4.42 5.80
N ILE A 91 -7.66 -5.34 6.14
CA ILE A 91 -6.48 -5.65 5.33
C ILE A 91 -6.87 -6.24 3.98
N LEU A 92 -7.82 -7.17 3.94
CA LEU A 92 -8.29 -7.79 2.70
C LEU A 92 -9.03 -6.78 1.80
N LYS A 93 -9.85 -5.91 2.38
CA LYS A 93 -10.48 -4.80 1.64
C LYS A 93 -9.44 -3.87 1.03
N ALA A 94 -8.40 -3.50 1.77
CA ALA A 94 -7.30 -2.70 1.26
C ALA A 94 -6.53 -3.42 0.13
N ALA A 95 -6.30 -4.73 0.27
CA ALA A 95 -5.67 -5.53 -0.78
C ALA A 95 -6.47 -5.48 -2.10
N MET A 96 -7.79 -5.64 -2.01
CA MET A 96 -8.69 -5.61 -3.17
C MET A 96 -8.84 -4.23 -3.83
N CYS A 97 -8.39 -3.15 -3.16
CA CYS A 97 -8.32 -1.81 -3.73
C CYS A 97 -7.08 -1.59 -4.62
N ALA A 98 -6.23 -2.58 -4.79
CA ALA A 98 -5.06 -2.47 -5.67
C ALA A 98 -5.49 -2.29 -7.13
N PRO A 99 -4.73 -1.56 -7.96
CA PRO A 99 -4.95 -1.53 -9.39
C PRO A 99 -4.57 -2.87 -10.00
N SER A 100 -5.21 -3.23 -11.11
CA SER A 100 -4.86 -4.41 -11.90
C SER A 100 -4.92 -4.12 -13.39
N ALA A 101 -4.18 -4.87 -14.19
CA ALA A 101 -4.17 -4.74 -15.63
C ALA A 101 -5.58 -4.98 -16.19
N MET A 102 -6.11 -3.99 -16.92
CA MET A 102 -7.47 -4.02 -17.48
C MET A 102 -8.57 -4.31 -16.44
N ASP A 103 -8.34 -3.95 -15.18
CA ASP A 103 -9.24 -4.22 -14.04
C ASP A 103 -9.63 -5.72 -13.91
N LYS A 104 -8.70 -6.61 -14.25
CA LYS A 104 -8.92 -8.06 -14.22
C LYS A 104 -8.98 -8.65 -12.81
N ARG A 105 -8.36 -8.00 -11.81
CA ARG A 105 -8.37 -8.41 -10.40
C ARG A 105 -8.08 -9.89 -10.21
N PRO A 106 -6.93 -10.39 -10.71
CA PRO A 106 -6.64 -11.81 -10.75
C PRO A 106 -6.24 -12.40 -9.39
N TRP A 107 -6.19 -11.58 -8.34
CA TRP A 107 -5.79 -12.01 -7.00
C TRP A 107 -6.86 -12.85 -6.30
N GLU A 108 -6.38 -13.85 -5.58
CA GLU A 108 -7.12 -14.64 -4.61
C GLU A 108 -6.32 -14.66 -3.30
N PHE A 109 -7.01 -14.77 -2.18
CA PHE A 109 -6.38 -14.71 -0.87
C PHE A 109 -6.74 -15.93 -0.03
N VAL A 110 -5.72 -16.65 0.48
CA VAL A 110 -5.93 -17.68 1.49
C VAL A 110 -5.51 -17.13 2.84
N VAL A 111 -6.46 -17.00 3.76
CA VAL A 111 -6.21 -16.57 5.15
C VAL A 111 -5.97 -17.80 5.99
N VAL A 112 -4.73 -17.98 6.43
CA VAL A 112 -4.30 -19.14 7.23
C VAL A 112 -4.23 -18.71 8.69
N LYS A 113 -5.12 -19.24 9.53
CA LYS A 113 -5.15 -19.04 11.00
C LYS A 113 -4.81 -20.33 11.74
N ASP A 114 -4.96 -21.48 11.08
CA ASP A 114 -4.64 -22.78 11.66
C ASP A 114 -3.15 -22.89 11.95
N LYS A 115 -2.82 -23.14 13.21
CA LYS A 115 -1.43 -23.19 13.70
C LYS A 115 -0.62 -24.31 13.07
N ALA A 116 -1.24 -25.46 12.78
CA ALA A 116 -0.55 -26.58 12.14
C ALA A 116 -0.20 -26.24 10.69
N GLN A 117 -1.07 -25.55 9.97
CA GLN A 117 -0.76 -25.07 8.61
C GLN A 117 0.30 -23.99 8.62
N LEU A 118 0.24 -23.00 9.54
CA LEU A 118 1.30 -22.00 9.71
C LEU A 118 2.65 -22.63 9.98
N GLN A 119 2.70 -23.67 10.84
CA GLN A 119 3.92 -24.42 11.13
C GLN A 119 4.44 -25.11 9.87
N LYS A 120 3.60 -25.84 9.13
CA LYS A 120 3.99 -26.52 7.89
C LYS A 120 4.56 -25.52 6.86
N LEU A 121 3.91 -24.35 6.70
CA LEU A 121 4.43 -23.29 5.83
C LEU A 121 5.81 -22.81 6.29
N GLY A 122 6.00 -22.62 7.60
CA GLY A 122 7.28 -22.19 8.17
C GLY A 122 8.40 -23.23 8.01
N GLU A 123 8.08 -24.52 8.06
CA GLU A 123 9.04 -25.63 7.91
C GLU A 123 9.43 -25.87 6.45
N ARG A 124 8.45 -25.81 5.53
CA ARG A 124 8.64 -26.14 4.12
C ARG A 124 9.19 -24.98 3.28
N LEU A 125 9.06 -23.75 3.76
CA LEU A 125 9.50 -22.55 3.04
C LEU A 125 10.69 -21.89 3.73
N PRO A 126 11.87 -21.80 3.10
CA PRO A 126 13.11 -21.34 3.75
C PRO A 126 13.03 -19.91 4.30
N TYR A 127 12.19 -19.06 3.71
CA TYR A 127 12.02 -17.67 4.14
C TYR A 127 10.78 -17.44 5.00
N SER A 128 9.96 -18.46 5.23
CA SER A 128 8.68 -18.36 5.94
C SER A 128 8.71 -18.96 7.35
N ARG A 129 9.88 -19.28 7.90
CA ARG A 129 10.03 -19.73 9.31
C ARG A 129 9.37 -18.75 10.29
N VAL A 130 9.28 -17.49 9.90
CA VAL A 130 8.57 -16.46 10.63
C VAL A 130 7.07 -16.72 10.76
N ALA A 131 6.47 -17.56 9.90
CA ALA A 131 5.07 -17.95 10.00
C ALA A 131 4.77 -18.75 11.28
N ASN A 132 5.75 -19.49 11.83
CA ASN A 132 5.58 -20.27 13.06
C ASN A 132 5.25 -19.38 14.28
N GLY A 133 5.70 -18.11 14.28
CA GLY A 133 5.42 -17.16 15.35
C GLY A 133 4.29 -16.19 15.05
N ALA A 134 3.75 -16.21 13.83
CA ALA A 134 2.68 -15.31 13.42
C ALA A 134 1.31 -15.80 13.92
N GLN A 135 0.37 -14.88 14.09
CA GLN A 135 -1.00 -15.21 14.47
C GLN A 135 -1.83 -15.66 13.27
N LEU A 136 -1.48 -15.17 12.09
CA LEU A 136 -2.04 -15.62 10.83
C LEU A 136 -1.05 -15.36 9.67
N ALA A 137 -1.34 -15.91 8.51
CA ALA A 137 -0.70 -15.53 7.26
C ALA A 137 -1.75 -15.31 6.18
N ILE A 138 -1.50 -14.35 5.29
CA ILE A 138 -2.26 -14.19 4.06
C ILE A 138 -1.37 -14.68 2.92
N VAL A 139 -1.85 -15.66 2.16
CA VAL A 139 -1.21 -16.12 0.94
C VAL A 139 -1.90 -15.45 -0.23
N VAL A 140 -1.14 -14.69 -1.00
CA VAL A 140 -1.65 -14.03 -2.20
C VAL A 140 -1.38 -14.92 -3.39
N CYS A 141 -2.44 -15.30 -4.07
CA CYS A 141 -2.40 -16.14 -5.27
C CYS A 141 -2.89 -15.36 -6.48
N GLY A 142 -2.33 -15.63 -7.64
CA GLY A 142 -2.85 -15.13 -8.91
C GLY A 142 -3.61 -16.22 -9.67
N SER A 143 -4.79 -15.87 -10.18
CA SER A 143 -5.50 -16.68 -11.15
C SER A 143 -4.80 -16.58 -12.49
N LEU A 144 -4.33 -17.70 -13.02
CA LEU A 144 -3.65 -17.77 -14.31
C LEU A 144 -4.63 -17.67 -15.48
N ASP A 145 -5.89 -18.06 -15.27
CA ASP A 145 -6.93 -18.07 -16.28
C ASP A 145 -7.67 -16.72 -16.36
N ASN A 146 -7.74 -15.98 -15.26
CA ASN A 146 -8.41 -14.67 -15.21
C ASN A 146 -7.46 -13.49 -15.56
N GLY A 147 -6.21 -13.80 -15.91
CA GLY A 147 -5.23 -12.81 -16.37
C GLY A 147 -5.45 -12.35 -17.80
N LEU A 148 -4.51 -11.54 -18.31
CA LEU A 148 -4.49 -11.16 -19.71
C LEU A 148 -3.92 -12.31 -20.57
N PRO A 149 -4.43 -12.51 -21.80
CA PRO A 149 -3.89 -13.52 -22.70
C PRO A 149 -2.55 -13.12 -23.31
N GLY A 150 -1.85 -14.09 -23.91
CA GLY A 150 -0.63 -13.87 -24.68
C GLY A 150 0.51 -13.28 -23.86
N ARG A 151 1.13 -12.20 -24.33
CA ARG A 151 2.22 -11.51 -23.63
C ARG A 151 1.82 -10.90 -22.28
N GLY A 152 0.52 -10.72 -22.04
CA GLY A 152 -0.02 -10.21 -20.78
C GLY A 152 -0.14 -11.26 -19.68
N LYS A 153 0.17 -12.52 -19.93
CA LYS A 153 -0.02 -13.60 -18.94
C LYS A 153 0.66 -13.36 -17.60
N GLU A 154 1.78 -12.65 -17.58
CA GLU A 154 2.55 -12.39 -16.35
C GLU A 154 2.07 -11.16 -15.56
N TYR A 155 1.11 -10.37 -16.05
CA TYR A 155 0.63 -9.18 -15.35
C TYR A 155 0.00 -9.51 -13.99
N TRP A 156 -0.50 -10.73 -13.79
CA TRP A 156 -0.97 -11.16 -12.47
C TRP A 156 0.08 -11.00 -11.38
N ILE A 157 1.38 -11.12 -11.73
CA ILE A 157 2.49 -10.92 -10.78
C ILE A 157 2.51 -9.47 -10.30
N HIS A 158 2.37 -8.51 -11.21
CA HIS A 158 2.32 -7.08 -10.90
C HIS A 158 1.06 -6.75 -10.08
N ASP A 159 -0.09 -7.26 -10.51
CA ASP A 159 -1.38 -7.04 -9.87
C ASP A 159 -1.39 -7.59 -8.44
N CYS A 160 -0.98 -8.83 -8.25
CA CYS A 160 -0.85 -9.46 -6.93
C CYS A 160 0.24 -8.81 -6.07
N SER A 161 1.30 -8.25 -6.68
CA SER A 161 2.31 -7.48 -5.96
C SER A 161 1.76 -6.16 -5.42
N ALA A 162 0.93 -5.47 -6.19
CA ALA A 162 0.23 -4.27 -5.76
C ALA A 162 -0.72 -4.58 -4.59
N ALA A 163 -1.51 -5.66 -4.69
CA ALA A 163 -2.37 -6.12 -3.61
C ALA A 163 -1.57 -6.50 -2.35
N SER A 164 -0.44 -7.18 -2.50
CA SER A 164 0.46 -7.54 -1.41
C SER A 164 1.03 -6.30 -0.70
N MET A 165 1.39 -5.25 -1.45
CA MET A 165 1.87 -4.00 -0.85
C MET A 165 0.77 -3.31 -0.05
N ASN A 166 -0.48 -3.32 -0.52
CA ASN A 166 -1.62 -2.82 0.22
C ASN A 166 -1.84 -3.59 1.53
N ILE A 167 -1.67 -4.94 1.54
CA ILE A 167 -1.71 -5.76 2.77
C ILE A 167 -0.65 -5.26 3.77
N LEU A 168 0.58 -5.06 3.32
CA LEU A 168 1.68 -4.64 4.19
C LEU A 168 1.46 -3.25 4.78
N LEU A 169 0.94 -2.30 3.99
CA LEU A 169 0.62 -0.95 4.44
C LEU A 169 -0.56 -0.93 5.40
N ALA A 170 -1.63 -1.65 5.08
CA ALA A 170 -2.81 -1.75 5.93
C ALA A 170 -2.48 -2.41 7.28
N ALA A 171 -1.70 -3.50 7.28
CA ALA A 171 -1.24 -4.12 8.51
C ALA A 171 -0.45 -3.12 9.38
N HIS A 172 0.50 -2.37 8.78
CA HIS A 172 1.26 -1.36 9.49
C HIS A 172 0.38 -0.23 10.05
N GLY A 173 -0.55 0.30 9.24
CA GLY A 173 -1.51 1.33 9.66
C GLY A 173 -2.44 0.87 10.80
N LEU A 174 -2.72 -0.42 10.90
CA LEU A 174 -3.52 -1.02 11.97
C LEU A 174 -2.70 -1.43 13.21
N GLY A 175 -1.42 -1.03 13.27
CA GLY A 175 -0.52 -1.37 14.39
C GLY A 175 -0.04 -2.82 14.39
N LEU A 176 -0.16 -3.51 13.25
CA LEU A 176 0.32 -4.88 13.08
C LEU A 176 1.69 -4.91 12.38
N GLY A 177 2.43 -5.97 12.62
CA GLY A 177 3.64 -6.32 11.89
C GLY A 177 3.33 -7.30 10.77
N ALA A 178 4.05 -7.15 9.65
CA ALA A 178 3.97 -8.08 8.53
C ALA A 178 5.29 -8.15 7.77
N VAL A 179 5.49 -9.22 7.01
CA VAL A 179 6.63 -9.37 6.10
C VAL A 179 6.23 -10.13 4.85
N TRP A 180 6.77 -9.71 3.72
CA TRP A 180 6.67 -10.44 2.46
C TRP A 180 7.65 -11.60 2.44
N THR A 181 7.16 -12.83 2.30
CA THR A 181 8.00 -14.01 2.05
C THR A 181 7.68 -14.58 0.67
N GLY A 182 8.67 -14.57 -0.23
CA GLY A 182 8.46 -14.92 -1.63
C GLY A 182 8.26 -16.41 -1.86
N VAL A 183 7.25 -16.75 -2.67
CA VAL A 183 6.98 -18.10 -3.15
C VAL A 183 7.32 -18.20 -4.63
N PHE A 184 6.64 -17.42 -5.47
CA PHE A 184 6.95 -17.33 -6.91
C PHE A 184 8.31 -16.64 -7.13
N PRO A 185 9.12 -17.02 -8.14
CA PRO A 185 8.88 -18.05 -9.14
C PRO A 185 9.44 -19.45 -8.77
N GLY A 186 9.69 -19.73 -7.51
CA GLY A 186 10.32 -21.00 -7.09
C GLY A 186 9.33 -22.17 -7.20
N GLU A 187 9.55 -23.08 -8.15
CA GLU A 187 8.66 -24.20 -8.41
C GLU A 187 8.42 -25.09 -7.18
N GLU A 188 9.49 -25.44 -6.45
CA GLU A 188 9.40 -26.25 -5.22
C GLU A 188 8.57 -25.53 -4.14
N ARG A 189 8.72 -24.20 -4.02
CA ARG A 189 7.95 -23.39 -3.06
C ARG A 189 6.47 -23.31 -3.45
N ILE A 190 6.20 -23.14 -4.75
CA ILE A 190 4.85 -23.14 -5.30
C ILE A 190 4.18 -24.48 -5.00
N ALA A 191 4.86 -25.60 -5.32
CA ALA A 191 4.34 -26.93 -5.06
C ALA A 191 4.06 -27.16 -3.57
N ALA A 192 4.98 -26.76 -2.68
CA ALA A 192 4.81 -26.89 -1.23
C ALA A 192 3.60 -26.10 -0.71
N VAL A 193 3.41 -24.84 -1.14
CA VAL A 193 2.27 -24.03 -0.71
C VAL A 193 0.95 -24.60 -1.23
N ARG A 194 0.92 -25.05 -2.49
CA ARG A 194 -0.26 -25.69 -3.08
C ARG A 194 -0.64 -26.98 -2.35
N GLU A 195 0.33 -27.81 -2.02
CA GLU A 195 0.12 -29.05 -1.25
C GLU A 195 -0.45 -28.76 0.14
N ILE A 196 0.18 -27.83 0.89
CA ILE A 196 -0.22 -27.51 2.27
C ILE A 196 -1.63 -26.90 2.33
N LEU A 197 -1.97 -26.03 1.38
CA LEU A 197 -3.20 -25.25 1.42
C LEU A 197 -4.27 -25.74 0.43
N ALA A 198 -4.04 -26.85 -0.25
CA ALA A 198 -4.92 -27.41 -1.27
C ALA A 198 -5.32 -26.39 -2.36
N ILE A 199 -4.36 -25.56 -2.81
CA ILE A 199 -4.62 -24.59 -3.85
C ILE A 199 -4.78 -25.31 -5.19
N PRO A 200 -5.91 -25.12 -5.91
CA PRO A 200 -6.20 -25.84 -7.14
C PRO A 200 -5.29 -25.41 -8.30
N ASP A 201 -5.28 -26.22 -9.35
CA ASP A 201 -4.67 -25.87 -10.63
C ASP A 201 -5.31 -24.57 -11.18
N GLY A 202 -4.53 -23.80 -11.96
CA GLY A 202 -4.97 -22.49 -12.44
C GLY A 202 -4.67 -21.33 -11.49
N TYR A 203 -4.18 -21.59 -10.26
CA TYR A 203 -3.75 -20.57 -9.31
C TYR A 203 -2.27 -20.73 -8.94
N ALA A 204 -1.55 -19.62 -8.90
CA ALA A 204 -0.15 -19.60 -8.51
C ALA A 204 0.06 -18.73 -7.26
N PRO A 205 0.56 -19.28 -6.13
CA PRO A 205 0.90 -18.50 -4.97
C PRO A 205 2.10 -17.61 -5.25
N LEU A 206 1.92 -16.28 -5.08
CA LEU A 206 2.98 -15.28 -5.24
C LEU A 206 3.87 -15.21 -4.01
N ASN A 207 3.23 -15.10 -2.85
CA ASN A 207 3.90 -14.93 -1.56
C ASN A 207 3.06 -15.45 -0.40
N VAL A 208 3.73 -15.59 0.75
CA VAL A 208 3.10 -15.77 2.07
C VAL A 208 3.42 -14.52 2.88
N ILE A 209 2.43 -13.89 3.48
CA ILE A 209 2.57 -12.70 4.32
C ILE A 209 2.15 -13.05 5.75
N PRO A 210 3.09 -13.46 6.63
CA PRO A 210 2.82 -13.62 8.05
C PRO A 210 2.47 -12.28 8.68
N ILE A 211 1.45 -12.28 9.56
CA ILE A 211 0.89 -11.09 10.21
C ILE A 211 0.66 -11.37 11.69
N GLY A 212 0.95 -10.39 12.53
CA GLY A 212 0.71 -10.45 13.97
C GLY A 212 1.07 -9.13 14.64
N TYR A 213 0.85 -9.02 15.94
CA TYR A 213 1.35 -7.90 16.71
C TYR A 213 2.88 -7.96 16.80
N PRO A 214 3.60 -6.85 16.54
CA PRO A 214 5.04 -6.87 16.53
C PRO A 214 5.63 -7.09 17.93
N ALA A 215 6.60 -8.00 18.06
CA ALA A 215 7.45 -8.19 19.23
C ALA A 215 8.88 -7.67 19.00
N GLU A 216 9.09 -6.89 17.94
CA GLU A 216 10.34 -6.22 17.61
C GLU A 216 10.05 -4.86 16.98
N ASP A 217 10.99 -3.94 17.10
CA ASP A 217 10.92 -2.62 16.47
C ASP A 217 12.22 -2.28 15.73
N PRO A 218 12.48 -2.91 14.56
CA PRO A 218 13.67 -2.63 13.78
C PRO A 218 13.68 -1.19 13.29
N ALA A 219 14.86 -0.58 13.22
CA ALA A 219 15.03 0.80 12.74
C ALA A 219 14.48 0.96 11.31
N VAL A 220 13.86 2.10 11.05
CA VAL A 220 13.51 2.54 9.70
C VAL A 220 14.80 2.81 8.93
N LYS A 221 14.90 2.26 7.71
CA LYS A 221 16.07 2.47 6.85
C LYS A 221 15.79 3.62 5.90
N ASP A 222 16.71 4.58 5.81
CA ASP A 222 16.73 5.52 4.71
C ASP A 222 17.05 4.77 3.40
N LYS A 223 16.19 4.93 2.43
CA LYS A 223 16.27 4.28 1.11
C LYS A 223 16.37 5.31 -0.01
N TRP A 224 16.40 6.62 0.34
CA TRP A 224 16.51 7.67 -0.65
C TRP A 224 17.84 7.59 -1.39
N ASN A 225 17.77 7.53 -2.72
CA ASN A 225 18.94 7.53 -3.58
C ASN A 225 18.66 8.32 -4.84
N PRO A 226 19.05 9.60 -4.90
CA PRO A 226 18.79 10.46 -6.05
C PRO A 226 19.51 9.99 -7.33
N ALA A 227 20.59 9.22 -7.22
CA ALA A 227 21.29 8.67 -8.37
C ALA A 227 20.46 7.64 -9.18
N LYS A 228 19.32 7.20 -8.65
CA LYS A 228 18.36 6.33 -9.35
C LYS A 228 17.26 7.07 -10.08
N ILE A 229 17.33 8.40 -10.11
CA ILE A 229 16.32 9.26 -10.74
C ILE A 229 16.93 9.86 -11.99
N HIS A 230 16.35 9.58 -13.13
CA HIS A 230 16.75 10.09 -14.42
C HIS A 230 15.61 10.97 -14.95
N ALA A 231 15.92 12.21 -15.38
CA ALA A 231 14.96 13.13 -15.91
C ALA A 231 14.88 12.96 -17.45
N ASP A 232 13.68 12.81 -17.96
CA ASP A 232 13.28 12.69 -19.36
C ASP A 232 13.85 11.46 -20.09
N ARG A 233 15.05 11.03 -19.77
CA ARG A 233 15.73 9.85 -20.35
C ARG A 233 16.81 9.32 -19.41
N TRP A 234 17.20 8.07 -19.65
CA TRP A 234 18.26 7.39 -18.92
C TRP A 234 19.65 8.04 -19.16
#